data_e4ccdfd2c43afb8690cdd6ea92b29980
#
_entry.id   e4ccdfd2c43afb8690cdd6ea92b29980
#
_cell.length_a   1.000
_cell.length_b   1.000
_cell.length_c   1.000
_cell.angle_alpha   90.00
_cell.angle_beta   90.00
_cell.angle_gamma   90.00
#
_symmetry.space_group_name_H-M   'P 1'
#
loop_
_entity.id
_entity.type
_entity.pdbx_description
1 polymer ?
#
loop_
_entity_poly.entity_id
_entity_poly.type
_entity_poly.pdbx_seq_one_letter_code
_entity_poly.pdbx_strand_id
1 'polypeptide(L)'
;MLSKIKALTLLGLLFLIGCGEKEDIVPGVRLDLRSSIDAPVLASKNLTLSKVKINKNWTHRNGSQSHYIEHPALSGLPVEIWSEKIGVGNKKRQRLSADPIIAKNRIFTLDSNFGVTAFDTKGSKVWTADLTSTKSPKDKISGGGLAYSNDSLAVSTGAGEVVLLDAMTGNVLWRHDVQGSISAPPTYSNGMIVVMTGGSQAIALNAQNGRVVWTQESNTTGAGILGAGTPAISGNLVILPFTSGEVLAVSLDSGLQSWSQVINGKRVGSANGYVKAVSGDPVIVGKTVYAGTNSGRLAAIDIKSGMRVWTKKEGAIGPVWISNNALFVLTDQQKLKRLDRKNGAEVWTYDLPIYKNPKRSTGKFGHFSPVLAGNKLYVAGTDKKIRVFDPKTGELLNLIPLRGGAASQLAIANERMYILSGAGKLIAFQ
;
A
#
# COMPACT_ATOMS: atom_id res chain seq x y z
N MET A 1 -8.50 -33.97 -68.52
CA MET A 1 -8.16 -34.07 -67.10
C MET A 1 -8.46 -32.76 -66.30
N LEU A 2 -9.11 -31.77 -66.94
CA LEU A 2 -9.43 -30.46 -66.32
C LEU A 2 -10.88 -30.25 -65.82
N SER A 3 -11.78 -31.28 -66.08
CA SER A 3 -13.21 -31.13 -65.73
C SER A 3 -13.57 -31.62 -64.31
N LYS A 4 -12.68 -32.39 -63.65
CA LYS A 4 -12.96 -32.98 -62.31
C LYS A 4 -12.50 -32.11 -61.14
N ILE A 5 -11.73 -31.03 -61.37
CA ILE A 5 -11.24 -30.17 -60.36
C ILE A 5 -12.25 -29.04 -60.02
N LYS A 6 -13.15 -28.67 -60.93
CA LYS A 6 -14.17 -27.63 -60.71
C LYS A 6 -15.36 -28.06 -59.90
N ALA A 7 -15.59 -29.35 -59.73
CA ALA A 7 -16.73 -29.87 -58.94
C ALA A 7 -16.40 -29.99 -57.43
N LEU A 8 -15.11 -30.09 -57.07
CA LEU A 8 -14.70 -30.27 -55.68
C LEU A 8 -14.57 -28.94 -54.93
N THR A 9 -14.41 -27.82 -55.65
CA THR A 9 -14.31 -26.46 -55.05
C THR A 9 -15.70 -25.84 -54.75
N LEU A 10 -16.77 -26.36 -55.36
CA LEU A 10 -18.13 -25.84 -55.10
C LEU A 10 -18.82 -26.54 -53.93
N LEU A 11 -18.31 -27.69 -53.46
CA LEU A 11 -18.91 -28.45 -52.35
C LEU A 11 -18.29 -28.01 -50.97
N GLY A 12 -17.20 -27.24 -51.00
CA GLY A 12 -16.53 -26.73 -49.78
C GLY A 12 -17.08 -25.42 -49.21
N LEU A 13 -17.98 -24.73 -49.94
CA LEU A 13 -18.50 -23.42 -49.54
C LEU A 13 -19.89 -23.44 -48.90
N LEU A 14 -20.48 -24.60 -48.67
CA LEU A 14 -21.86 -24.72 -48.17
C LEU A 14 -21.98 -25.11 -46.68
N PHE A 15 -20.89 -25.11 -45.94
CA PHE A 15 -20.91 -25.47 -44.50
C PHE A 15 -20.53 -24.35 -43.51
N LEU A 16 -20.71 -23.11 -43.88
CA LEU A 16 -20.48 -21.96 -42.94
C LEU A 16 -21.75 -21.10 -42.76
N ILE A 17 -22.94 -21.73 -42.72
CA ILE A 17 -24.11 -21.06 -42.15
C ILE A 17 -24.35 -21.70 -40.79
N GLY A 18 -23.56 -21.28 -39.80
CA GLY A 18 -23.89 -21.47 -38.39
C GLY A 18 -25.08 -20.58 -38.08
N CYS A 19 -26.27 -21.10 -38.05
CA CYS A 19 -27.42 -20.49 -37.41
C CYS A 19 -27.13 -20.40 -35.92
N GLY A 20 -26.55 -19.28 -35.46
CA GLY A 20 -26.69 -18.88 -34.07
C GLY A 20 -28.17 -18.58 -33.85
N GLU A 21 -28.86 -19.40 -33.08
CA GLU A 21 -30.19 -19.05 -32.57
C GLU A 21 -30.06 -17.66 -31.91
N LYS A 22 -30.75 -16.68 -32.51
CA LYS A 22 -30.97 -15.42 -31.82
C LYS A 22 -31.87 -15.73 -30.63
N GLU A 23 -31.33 -15.60 -29.41
CA GLU A 23 -32.17 -15.60 -28.23
C GLU A 23 -33.31 -14.58 -28.43
N ASP A 24 -34.53 -15.04 -28.41
CA ASP A 24 -35.71 -14.17 -28.42
C ASP A 24 -35.69 -13.29 -27.18
N ILE A 25 -35.34 -12.03 -27.37
CA ILE A 25 -35.40 -11.03 -26.30
C ILE A 25 -36.86 -10.79 -25.99
N VAL A 26 -37.36 -11.40 -24.93
CA VAL A 26 -38.73 -11.19 -24.45
C VAL A 26 -38.89 -9.68 -24.16
N PRO A 27 -39.81 -8.98 -24.87
CA PRO A 27 -40.05 -7.56 -24.64
C PRO A 27 -40.65 -7.39 -23.24
N GLY A 28 -39.97 -6.64 -22.39
CA GLY A 28 -40.41 -6.31 -21.04
C GLY A 28 -39.44 -5.36 -20.35
N VAL A 29 -39.94 -4.52 -19.48
CA VAL A 29 -39.10 -3.69 -18.59
C VAL A 29 -38.46 -4.62 -17.57
N ARG A 30 -37.14 -4.83 -17.69
CA ARG A 30 -36.38 -5.57 -16.70
C ARG A 30 -36.29 -4.70 -15.43
N LEU A 31 -37.15 -4.97 -14.48
CA LEU A 31 -37.05 -4.41 -13.16
C LEU A 31 -35.84 -5.06 -12.46
N ASP A 32 -34.89 -4.23 -12.02
CA ASP A 32 -33.77 -4.69 -11.20
C ASP A 32 -34.36 -5.11 -9.84
N LEU A 33 -34.48 -6.43 -9.61
CA LEU A 33 -35.00 -7.01 -8.37
C LEU A 33 -34.09 -6.78 -7.17
N ARG A 34 -32.90 -6.26 -7.40
CA ARG A 34 -32.10 -5.68 -6.34
C ARG A 34 -32.46 -4.22 -6.25
N SER A 35 -33.38 -3.90 -5.31
CA SER A 35 -33.53 -2.53 -4.89
C SER A 35 -32.15 -1.97 -4.63
N SER A 36 -31.70 -1.04 -5.44
CA SER A 36 -30.58 -0.16 -5.09
C SER A 36 -31.05 0.64 -3.87
N ILE A 37 -30.97 0.03 -2.69
CA ILE A 37 -31.05 0.73 -1.41
C ILE A 37 -29.74 1.48 -1.25
N ASP A 38 -29.42 2.29 -2.22
CA ASP A 38 -28.49 3.38 -2.14
C ASP A 38 -29.34 4.67 -2.24
N ALA A 39 -30.18 4.88 -1.22
CA ALA A 39 -30.59 6.26 -0.94
C ALA A 39 -29.27 7.06 -0.86
N PRO A 40 -29.16 8.23 -1.53
CA PRO A 40 -27.92 8.99 -1.53
C PRO A 40 -27.59 9.31 -0.07
N VAL A 41 -26.62 8.55 0.46
CA VAL A 41 -26.16 8.78 1.83
C VAL A 41 -25.42 10.11 1.79
N LEU A 42 -26.03 11.13 2.38
CA LEU A 42 -25.48 12.48 2.39
C LEU A 42 -24.14 12.46 3.15
N ALA A 43 -23.10 12.88 2.46
CA ALA A 43 -21.79 13.08 3.07
C ALA A 43 -21.83 14.30 4.00
N SER A 44 -21.24 14.18 5.19
CA SER A 44 -21.02 15.35 6.03
C SER A 44 -19.95 16.25 5.40
N LYS A 45 -20.32 17.43 4.95
CA LYS A 45 -19.39 18.45 4.44
C LYS A 45 -18.54 19.07 5.56
N ASN A 46 -19.00 19.01 6.79
CA ASN A 46 -18.24 19.51 7.94
C ASN A 46 -17.02 18.63 8.17
N LEU A 47 -15.85 19.25 8.24
CA LEU A 47 -14.60 18.59 8.58
C LEU A 47 -14.28 18.87 10.04
N THR A 48 -14.12 17.80 10.80
CA THR A 48 -13.47 17.84 12.10
C THR A 48 -12.19 17.03 11.99
N LEU A 49 -11.05 17.66 12.28
CA LEU A 49 -9.77 16.99 12.36
C LEU A 49 -9.43 16.69 13.82
N SER A 50 -8.66 15.63 14.05
CA SER A 50 -8.07 15.38 15.34
C SER A 50 -7.13 16.51 15.72
N LYS A 51 -6.88 16.70 17.02
CA LYS A 51 -5.90 17.70 17.48
C LYS A 51 -4.50 17.35 16.96
N VAL A 52 -3.77 18.38 16.54
CA VAL A 52 -2.37 18.26 16.15
C VAL A 52 -1.54 17.86 17.37
N LYS A 53 -0.69 16.84 17.21
CA LYS A 53 0.20 16.32 18.26
C LYS A 53 1.61 16.14 17.72
N ILE A 54 2.63 16.45 18.53
CA ILE A 54 4.01 16.12 18.18
C ILE A 54 4.16 14.60 18.17
N ASN A 55 4.46 14.05 17.00
CA ASN A 55 4.79 12.65 16.81
C ASN A 55 6.31 12.49 16.85
N LYS A 56 6.84 11.75 17.82
CA LYS A 56 8.29 11.54 17.97
C LYS A 56 8.82 10.39 17.12
N ASN A 57 7.96 9.44 16.78
CA ASN A 57 8.37 8.21 16.12
C ASN A 57 7.46 7.92 14.92
N TRP A 58 8.03 7.26 13.90
CA TRP A 58 7.33 6.71 12.74
C TRP A 58 7.88 5.31 12.50
N THR A 59 7.36 4.33 13.25
CA THR A 59 8.02 3.03 13.45
C THR A 59 7.72 1.99 12.40
N HIS A 60 6.66 2.19 11.62
CA HIS A 60 6.19 1.27 10.59
C HIS A 60 5.69 2.07 9.39
N ARG A 61 5.34 1.37 8.34
CA ARG A 61 4.60 1.96 7.23
C ARG A 61 3.36 2.69 7.75
N ASN A 62 3.11 3.87 7.22
CA ASN A 62 2.05 4.77 7.71
C ASN A 62 2.11 5.08 9.23
N GLY A 63 3.29 4.98 9.83
CA GLY A 63 3.66 5.51 11.13
C GLY A 63 3.62 4.56 12.32
N SER A 64 2.75 3.55 12.33
CA SER A 64 2.60 2.61 13.44
C SER A 64 2.25 1.20 12.97
N GLN A 65 2.28 0.23 13.87
CA GLN A 65 1.91 -1.16 13.59
C GLN A 65 0.45 -1.35 13.17
N SER A 66 -0.44 -0.40 13.50
CA SER A 66 -1.83 -0.38 13.06
C SER A 66 -2.05 0.44 11.79
N HIS A 67 -0.97 0.99 11.23
CA HIS A 67 -0.95 1.93 10.10
C HIS A 67 -1.74 3.21 10.36
N TYR A 68 -1.91 3.57 11.62
CA TYR A 68 -2.63 4.76 12.04
C TYR A 68 -1.78 5.67 12.92
N ILE A 69 -1.69 6.91 12.53
CA ILE A 69 -1.22 8.05 13.33
C ILE A 69 -2.31 9.11 13.28
N GLU A 70 -2.61 9.72 14.40
CA GLU A 70 -3.78 10.58 14.50
C GLU A 70 -3.66 11.87 13.68
N HIS A 71 -2.74 12.75 14.02
CA HIS A 71 -2.51 14.01 13.33
C HIS A 71 -1.15 14.60 13.76
N PRO A 72 -0.05 14.24 13.09
CA PRO A 72 1.26 14.71 13.44
C PRO A 72 1.41 16.20 13.21
N ALA A 73 2.15 16.86 14.10
CA ALA A 73 2.54 18.25 13.95
C ALA A 73 3.53 18.42 12.79
N LEU A 74 3.28 19.46 11.98
CA LEU A 74 4.19 19.95 10.96
C LEU A 74 3.92 21.45 10.79
N SER A 75 4.94 22.28 10.94
CA SER A 75 4.78 23.73 10.91
C SER A 75 4.89 24.30 9.50
N GLY A 76 4.11 25.33 9.20
CA GLY A 76 4.24 26.13 7.98
C GLY A 76 4.06 25.37 6.67
N LEU A 77 4.80 25.81 5.65
CA LEU A 77 5.04 25.11 4.39
C LEU A 77 6.46 24.54 4.47
N PRO A 78 6.61 23.20 4.46
CA PRO A 78 7.91 22.58 4.65
C PRO A 78 8.88 22.94 3.52
N VAL A 79 10.10 23.32 3.87
CA VAL A 79 11.23 23.54 2.94
C VAL A 79 12.31 22.48 3.17
N GLU A 80 13.03 22.10 2.10
CA GLU A 80 14.15 21.16 2.21
C GLU A 80 15.24 21.75 3.12
N ILE A 81 15.58 21.02 4.19
CA ILE A 81 16.64 21.44 5.13
C ILE A 81 17.94 20.68 4.92
N TRP A 82 17.87 19.43 4.46
CA TRP A 82 19.02 18.62 4.05
C TRP A 82 18.61 17.43 3.19
N SER A 83 19.55 16.86 2.45
CA SER A 83 19.37 15.62 1.71
C SER A 83 20.65 14.78 1.67
N GLU A 84 20.54 13.48 2.02
CA GLU A 84 21.67 12.58 2.16
C GLU A 84 21.49 11.31 1.31
N LYS A 85 22.62 10.77 0.82
CA LYS A 85 22.61 9.50 0.07
C LYS A 85 22.38 8.33 1.01
N ILE A 86 21.39 7.47 0.68
CA ILE A 86 21.11 6.24 1.43
C ILE A 86 21.85 5.02 0.85
N GLY A 87 22.39 5.13 -0.37
CA GLY A 87 22.98 4.06 -1.15
C GLY A 87 22.46 4.03 -2.58
N VAL A 88 22.02 2.86 -3.04
CA VAL A 88 21.56 2.67 -4.43
C VAL A 88 20.08 3.10 -4.56
N GLY A 89 19.81 4.04 -5.46
CA GLY A 89 18.46 4.46 -5.82
C GLY A 89 17.75 3.52 -6.79
N ASN A 90 16.65 4.02 -7.39
CA ASN A 90 15.89 3.28 -8.38
C ASN A 90 16.70 2.97 -9.65
N LYS A 91 16.72 1.69 -10.04
CA LYS A 91 17.24 1.19 -11.31
C LYS A 91 16.11 0.56 -12.12
N LYS A 92 16.37 0.19 -13.39
CA LYS A 92 15.36 -0.40 -14.29
C LYS A 92 14.65 -1.62 -13.68
N ARG A 93 15.39 -2.51 -13.01
CA ARG A 93 14.89 -3.76 -12.40
C ARG A 93 14.89 -3.75 -10.87
N GLN A 94 15.40 -2.71 -10.24
CA GLN A 94 15.51 -2.59 -8.78
C GLN A 94 14.90 -1.27 -8.35
N ARG A 95 13.90 -1.32 -7.50
CA ARG A 95 13.17 -0.14 -7.01
C ARG A 95 13.28 -0.05 -5.50
N LEU A 96 13.37 1.15 -5.00
CA LEU A 96 13.14 1.42 -3.60
C LEU A 96 11.70 1.04 -3.26
N SER A 97 11.51 0.26 -2.21
CA SER A 97 10.21 -0.25 -1.75
C SER A 97 9.92 0.12 -0.30
N ALA A 98 10.96 0.47 0.44
CA ALA A 98 10.86 0.81 1.86
C ALA A 98 10.53 2.29 2.05
N ASP A 99 9.74 2.57 3.08
CA ASP A 99 9.55 3.91 3.60
C ASP A 99 10.62 4.20 4.69
N PRO A 100 10.99 5.47 4.93
CA PRO A 100 11.88 5.80 6.03
C PRO A 100 11.18 5.55 7.37
N ILE A 101 11.88 4.93 8.31
CA ILE A 101 11.41 4.68 9.68
C ILE A 101 12.14 5.62 10.64
N ILE A 102 11.41 6.22 11.55
CA ILE A 102 11.96 7.13 12.54
C ILE A 102 11.67 6.62 13.95
N ALA A 103 12.72 6.39 14.72
CA ALA A 103 12.62 6.01 16.14
C ALA A 103 13.85 6.46 16.91
N LYS A 104 13.67 6.84 18.18
CA LYS A 104 14.78 7.22 19.08
C LYS A 104 15.72 8.26 18.45
N ASN A 105 15.17 9.27 17.76
CA ASN A 105 15.92 10.32 17.06
C ASN A 105 16.88 9.79 15.96
N ARG A 106 16.58 8.64 15.38
CA ARG A 106 17.27 8.07 14.22
C ARG A 106 16.31 7.86 13.08
N ILE A 107 16.83 7.98 11.86
CA ILE A 107 16.09 7.69 10.63
C ILE A 107 16.75 6.49 9.97
N PHE A 108 15.99 5.43 9.77
CA PHE A 108 16.45 4.20 9.13
C PHE A 108 15.92 4.14 7.70
N THR A 109 16.78 3.75 6.78
CA THR A 109 16.47 3.62 5.37
C THR A 109 16.98 2.29 4.82
N LEU A 110 16.29 1.76 3.82
CA LEU A 110 16.71 0.58 3.06
C LEU A 110 16.86 0.98 1.60
N ASP A 111 18.02 0.76 1.02
CA ASP A 111 18.29 1.04 -0.38
C ASP A 111 17.82 -0.12 -1.29
N SER A 112 17.86 0.10 -2.61
CA SER A 112 17.41 -0.92 -3.57
C SER A 112 18.38 -2.13 -3.69
N ASN A 113 19.49 -2.10 -2.98
CA ASN A 113 20.52 -3.14 -2.94
C ASN A 113 20.60 -3.83 -1.57
N PHE A 114 19.60 -3.61 -0.70
CA PHE A 114 19.50 -4.14 0.67
C PHE A 114 20.54 -3.56 1.64
N GLY A 115 21.10 -2.38 1.33
CA GLY A 115 21.88 -1.60 2.28
C GLY A 115 20.96 -0.86 3.25
N VAL A 116 21.14 -1.09 4.55
CA VAL A 116 20.44 -0.33 5.61
C VAL A 116 21.36 0.77 6.11
N THR A 117 20.84 1.99 6.19
CA THR A 117 21.59 3.12 6.74
C THR A 117 20.77 3.80 7.83
N ALA A 118 21.39 4.05 8.97
CA ALA A 118 20.85 4.89 10.03
C ALA A 118 21.48 6.28 9.97
N PHE A 119 20.62 7.29 10.07
CA PHE A 119 21.01 8.70 10.15
C PHE A 119 20.56 9.29 11.49
N ASP A 120 21.22 10.34 11.93
CA ASP A 120 20.69 11.21 12.97
C ASP A 120 19.69 12.22 12.38
N THR A 121 19.06 13.01 13.22
CA THR A 121 18.09 14.04 12.79
C THR A 121 18.72 15.23 12.04
N LYS A 122 20.04 15.33 12.01
CA LYS A 122 20.80 16.35 11.26
C LYS A 122 21.24 15.85 9.88
N GLY A 123 21.00 14.55 9.57
CA GLY A 123 21.38 13.91 8.33
C GLY A 123 22.75 13.23 8.36
N SER A 124 23.47 13.23 9.50
CA SER A 124 24.74 12.52 9.60
C SER A 124 24.54 11.02 9.67
N LYS A 125 25.32 10.24 8.91
CA LYS A 125 25.29 8.78 8.99
C LYS A 125 25.82 8.29 10.33
N VAL A 126 25.07 7.43 10.99
CA VAL A 126 25.44 6.81 12.26
C VAL A 126 26.08 5.45 12.03
N TRP A 127 25.43 4.61 11.26
CA TRP A 127 25.93 3.30 10.85
C TRP A 127 25.33 2.85 9.51
N THR A 128 25.95 1.86 8.89
CA THR A 128 25.46 1.18 7.70
C THR A 128 25.61 -0.34 7.87
N ALA A 129 24.64 -1.11 7.38
CA ALA A 129 24.68 -2.56 7.33
C ALA A 129 24.35 -3.03 5.92
N ASP A 130 25.20 -3.88 5.33
CA ASP A 130 24.92 -4.55 4.06
C ASP A 130 24.23 -5.90 4.32
N LEU A 131 22.98 -6.02 3.87
CA LEU A 131 22.20 -7.23 4.04
C LEU A 131 22.22 -8.12 2.78
N THR A 132 23.10 -7.84 1.84
CA THR A 132 23.25 -8.68 0.65
C THR A 132 23.60 -10.10 1.08
N SER A 133 22.73 -11.05 0.76
CA SER A 133 22.96 -12.47 1.04
C SER A 133 23.85 -13.07 -0.04
N THR A 134 24.79 -13.93 0.35
CA THR A 134 25.60 -14.74 -0.57
C THR A 134 24.76 -15.75 -1.36
N LYS A 135 23.56 -16.08 -0.85
CA LYS A 135 22.59 -16.98 -1.49
C LYS A 135 21.67 -16.26 -2.48
N SER A 136 21.64 -14.92 -2.47
CA SER A 136 20.79 -14.17 -3.40
C SER A 136 21.34 -14.22 -4.81
N PRO A 137 20.51 -14.51 -5.82
CA PRO A 137 20.90 -14.38 -7.22
C PRO A 137 21.37 -12.95 -7.51
N LYS A 138 22.25 -12.78 -8.49
CA LYS A 138 22.71 -11.45 -8.96
C LYS A 138 21.56 -10.54 -9.43
N ASP A 139 20.41 -11.12 -9.76
CA ASP A 139 19.18 -10.40 -10.10
C ASP A 139 18.38 -10.11 -8.82
N LYS A 140 18.67 -8.98 -8.20
CA LYS A 140 18.00 -8.53 -6.98
C LYS A 140 16.55 -8.16 -7.27
N ILE A 141 15.64 -8.78 -6.53
CA ILE A 141 14.20 -8.53 -6.63
C ILE A 141 13.86 -7.37 -5.69
N SER A 142 13.16 -6.36 -6.24
CA SER A 142 12.62 -5.27 -5.43
C SER A 142 11.58 -5.79 -4.44
N GLY A 143 11.54 -5.25 -3.25
CA GLY A 143 10.57 -5.61 -2.23
C GLY A 143 11.13 -5.49 -0.82
N GLY A 144 10.26 -5.69 0.16
CA GLY A 144 10.59 -5.59 1.56
C GLY A 144 10.50 -4.17 2.12
N GLY A 145 11.01 -4.00 3.32
CA GLY A 145 11.00 -2.75 4.06
C GLY A 145 11.43 -2.90 5.50
N LEU A 146 11.07 -1.93 6.32
CA LEU A 146 11.54 -1.76 7.67
C LEU A 146 10.39 -1.67 8.67
N ALA A 147 10.60 -2.20 9.87
CA ALA A 147 9.76 -1.93 11.04
C ALA A 147 10.63 -1.88 12.30
N TYR A 148 10.30 -0.98 13.22
CA TYR A 148 11.03 -0.80 14.47
C TYR A 148 10.15 -1.14 15.67
N SER A 149 10.70 -1.91 16.61
CA SER A 149 10.12 -2.16 17.92
C SER A 149 11.22 -2.61 18.89
N ASN A 150 11.09 -2.27 20.18
CA ASN A 150 11.97 -2.76 21.25
C ASN A 150 13.47 -2.65 20.93
N ASP A 151 13.90 -1.46 20.49
CA ASP A 151 15.30 -1.15 20.14
C ASP A 151 15.91 -2.05 19.04
N SER A 152 15.04 -2.75 18.30
CA SER A 152 15.43 -3.60 17.18
C SER A 152 14.74 -3.15 15.89
N LEU A 153 15.42 -3.35 14.77
CA LEU A 153 14.95 -3.03 13.43
C LEU A 153 14.73 -4.34 12.65
N ALA A 154 13.49 -4.67 12.39
CA ALA A 154 13.14 -5.76 11.50
C ALA A 154 13.23 -5.29 10.05
N VAL A 155 13.94 -6.03 9.23
CA VAL A 155 14.14 -5.76 7.81
C VAL A 155 13.65 -6.96 7.02
N SER A 156 12.74 -6.76 6.09
CA SER A 156 12.42 -7.76 5.07
C SER A 156 13.09 -7.38 3.74
N THR A 157 13.48 -8.36 2.95
CA THR A 157 14.11 -8.16 1.65
C THR A 157 13.30 -8.83 0.54
N GLY A 158 13.31 -8.27 -0.67
CA GLY A 158 12.68 -8.91 -1.83
C GLY A 158 13.25 -10.29 -2.16
N ALA A 159 14.43 -10.61 -1.64
CA ALA A 159 15.07 -11.92 -1.77
C ALA A 159 14.48 -13.00 -0.85
N GLY A 160 13.55 -12.62 0.05
CA GLY A 160 12.90 -13.59 0.95
C GLY A 160 13.57 -13.74 2.31
N GLU A 161 14.44 -12.84 2.69
CA GLU A 161 15.03 -12.84 4.04
C GLU A 161 14.32 -11.87 4.97
N VAL A 162 14.15 -12.27 6.21
CA VAL A 162 13.83 -11.41 7.35
C VAL A 162 15.08 -11.33 8.22
N VAL A 163 15.55 -10.12 8.48
CA VAL A 163 16.76 -9.86 9.27
C VAL A 163 16.39 -8.97 10.43
N LEU A 164 16.77 -9.34 11.64
CA LEU A 164 16.63 -8.46 12.80
C LEU A 164 18.00 -7.83 13.09
N LEU A 165 18.01 -6.51 13.20
CA LEU A 165 19.19 -5.72 13.56
C LEU A 165 19.00 -5.09 14.93
N ASP A 166 20.10 -4.95 15.67
CA ASP A 166 20.18 -3.98 16.75
C ASP A 166 20.09 -2.58 16.14
N ALA A 167 19.09 -1.80 16.54
CA ALA A 167 18.83 -0.50 15.94
C ALA A 167 19.87 0.58 16.31
N MET A 168 20.63 0.37 17.39
CA MET A 168 21.66 1.31 17.84
C MET A 168 22.97 1.13 17.09
N THR A 169 23.34 -0.11 16.78
CA THR A 169 24.65 -0.47 16.22
C THR A 169 24.60 -0.93 14.77
N GLY A 170 23.44 -1.40 14.28
CA GLY A 170 23.29 -2.02 12.98
C GLY A 170 23.77 -3.48 12.90
N ASN A 171 24.16 -4.07 14.04
CA ASN A 171 24.58 -5.46 14.07
C ASN A 171 23.43 -6.42 13.80
N VAL A 172 23.69 -7.46 13.02
CA VAL A 172 22.71 -8.52 12.76
C VAL A 172 22.55 -9.38 14.02
N LEU A 173 21.33 -9.44 14.55
CA LEU A 173 20.98 -10.34 15.66
C LEU A 173 20.66 -11.73 15.15
N TRP A 174 19.86 -11.83 14.09
CA TRP A 174 19.57 -13.09 13.39
C TRP A 174 19.07 -12.83 11.96
N ARG A 175 19.07 -13.91 11.14
CA ARG A 175 18.48 -13.96 9.80
C ARG A 175 17.57 -15.17 9.67
N HIS A 176 16.46 -15.02 8.94
CA HIS A 176 15.55 -16.11 8.61
C HIS A 176 15.17 -16.04 7.12
N ASP A 177 15.27 -17.17 6.42
CA ASP A 177 14.87 -17.31 5.02
C ASP A 177 13.46 -17.90 4.96
N VAL A 178 12.51 -17.15 4.37
CA VAL A 178 11.08 -17.57 4.28
C VAL A 178 10.77 -18.39 3.02
N GLN A 179 11.79 -18.75 2.24
CA GLN A 179 11.65 -19.54 1.01
C GLN A 179 10.66 -18.94 -0.01
N GLY A 180 10.63 -17.62 -0.11
CA GLY A 180 9.76 -16.91 -1.04
C GLY A 180 10.05 -15.41 -1.05
N SER A 181 9.70 -14.70 -2.12
CA SER A 181 9.89 -13.25 -2.16
C SER A 181 9.00 -12.54 -1.15
N ILE A 182 9.53 -11.49 -0.52
CA ILE A 182 8.74 -10.60 0.34
C ILE A 182 8.60 -9.25 -0.36
N SER A 183 7.36 -8.85 -0.64
CA SER A 183 7.12 -7.62 -1.41
C SER A 183 6.76 -6.41 -0.54
N ALA A 184 6.41 -6.63 0.74
CA ALA A 184 5.94 -5.61 1.67
C ALA A 184 6.86 -5.50 2.89
N PRO A 185 6.85 -4.34 3.59
CA PRO A 185 7.50 -4.21 4.88
C PRO A 185 6.97 -5.23 5.91
N PRO A 186 7.78 -5.60 6.91
CA PRO A 186 7.31 -6.40 8.03
C PRO A 186 6.45 -5.53 8.97
N THR A 187 5.63 -6.17 9.80
CA THR A 187 5.03 -5.51 10.95
C THR A 187 5.56 -6.15 12.22
N TYR A 188 6.11 -5.35 13.11
CA TYR A 188 6.79 -5.81 14.33
C TYR A 188 6.08 -5.28 15.56
N SER A 189 5.51 -6.17 16.36
CA SER A 189 4.78 -5.83 17.60
C SER A 189 4.84 -6.98 18.60
N ASN A 190 4.88 -6.65 19.88
CA ASN A 190 4.78 -7.61 20.99
C ASN A 190 5.72 -8.83 20.86
N GLY A 191 6.95 -8.62 20.40
CA GLY A 191 7.93 -9.70 20.23
C GLY A 191 7.67 -10.61 19.02
N MET A 192 6.73 -10.22 18.13
CA MET A 192 6.40 -10.96 16.91
C MET A 192 6.67 -10.11 15.67
N ILE A 193 7.22 -10.71 14.64
CA ILE A 193 7.43 -10.09 13.32
C ILE A 193 6.57 -10.84 12.31
N VAL A 194 5.64 -10.13 11.67
CA VAL A 194 4.73 -10.71 10.67
C VAL A 194 5.10 -10.19 9.29
N VAL A 195 5.27 -11.09 8.34
CA VAL A 195 5.59 -10.79 6.93
C VAL A 195 4.62 -11.46 5.98
N MET A 196 4.40 -10.82 4.81
CA MET A 196 3.63 -11.40 3.70
C MET A 196 4.58 -11.81 2.59
N THR A 197 4.52 -13.07 2.17
CA THR A 197 5.25 -13.54 0.98
C THR A 197 4.48 -13.23 -0.30
N GLY A 198 5.18 -13.18 -1.43
CA GLY A 198 4.57 -12.97 -2.75
C GLY A 198 3.61 -14.09 -3.19
N GLY A 199 3.64 -15.25 -2.52
CA GLY A 199 2.82 -16.42 -2.81
C GLY A 199 1.52 -16.51 -2.03
N SER A 200 1.04 -15.45 -1.40
CA SER A 200 -0.19 -15.45 -0.57
C SER A 200 -0.06 -16.19 0.77
N GLN A 201 1.13 -16.17 1.36
CA GLN A 201 1.38 -16.70 2.69
C GLN A 201 1.77 -15.59 3.65
N ALA A 202 1.26 -15.63 4.87
CA ALA A 202 1.71 -14.83 6.01
C ALA A 202 2.52 -15.71 6.97
N ILE A 203 3.64 -15.19 7.44
CA ILE A 203 4.53 -15.89 8.37
C ILE A 203 4.77 -15.00 9.58
N ALA A 204 4.57 -15.53 10.77
CA ALA A 204 4.95 -14.87 12.02
C ALA A 204 6.20 -15.51 12.61
N LEU A 205 7.16 -14.66 12.91
CA LEU A 205 8.44 -15.04 13.50
C LEU A 205 8.52 -14.51 14.94
N ASN A 206 9.06 -15.31 15.82
CA ASN A 206 9.46 -14.86 17.15
C ASN A 206 10.65 -13.92 17.02
N ALA A 207 10.52 -12.68 17.50
CA ALA A 207 11.57 -11.65 17.34
C ALA A 207 12.85 -11.96 18.13
N GLN A 208 12.78 -12.74 19.20
CA GLN A 208 13.95 -13.06 20.01
C GLN A 208 14.91 -14.03 19.30
N ASN A 209 14.39 -14.98 18.52
CA ASN A 209 15.19 -16.06 17.95
C ASN A 209 14.97 -16.33 16.45
N GLY A 210 14.08 -15.58 15.79
CA GLY A 210 13.79 -15.73 14.37
C GLY A 210 13.05 -17.02 13.97
N ARG A 211 12.54 -17.79 14.92
CA ARG A 211 11.80 -19.04 14.62
C ARG A 211 10.38 -18.75 14.20
N VAL A 212 9.87 -19.52 13.24
CA VAL A 212 8.46 -19.47 12.83
C VAL A 212 7.59 -19.91 14.00
N VAL A 213 6.56 -19.10 14.31
CA VAL A 213 5.56 -19.40 15.32
C VAL A 213 4.32 -19.96 14.65
N TRP A 214 3.85 -19.32 13.60
CA TRP A 214 2.73 -19.77 12.79
C TRP A 214 2.84 -19.31 11.34
N THR A 215 2.11 -19.98 10.48
CA THR A 215 1.91 -19.59 9.07
C THR A 215 0.42 -19.58 8.75
N GLN A 216 0.00 -18.66 7.88
CA GLN A 216 -1.35 -18.59 7.33
C GLN A 216 -1.29 -18.46 5.82
N GLU A 217 -2.18 -19.16 5.14
CA GLU A 217 -2.30 -19.11 3.68
C GLU A 217 -3.68 -18.63 3.29
N SER A 218 -3.78 -17.92 2.17
CA SER A 218 -5.07 -17.58 1.61
C SER A 218 -5.73 -18.82 1.01
N ASN A 219 -7.00 -19.05 1.34
CA ASN A 219 -7.80 -20.15 0.78
C ASN A 219 -8.14 -19.97 -0.72
N THR A 220 -7.78 -18.84 -1.32
CA THR A 220 -8.10 -18.54 -2.70
C THR A 220 -6.82 -18.35 -3.52
N THR A 221 -6.71 -19.10 -4.63
CA THR A 221 -5.64 -18.92 -5.61
C THR A 221 -5.89 -17.66 -6.42
N GLY A 222 -5.00 -16.68 -6.30
CA GLY A 222 -5.00 -15.45 -7.10
C GLY A 222 -3.63 -15.24 -7.74
N ALA A 223 -3.58 -14.69 -8.95
CA ALA A 223 -2.32 -14.21 -9.51
C ALA A 223 -1.79 -13.09 -8.61
N GLY A 224 -0.68 -13.34 -7.93
CA GLY A 224 -0.04 -12.36 -7.05
C GLY A 224 0.55 -11.22 -7.88
N ILE A 225 0.29 -9.99 -7.47
CA ILE A 225 1.09 -8.85 -7.89
C ILE A 225 2.18 -8.60 -6.84
N LEU A 226 3.35 -8.22 -7.30
CA LEU A 226 4.36 -7.59 -6.47
C LEU A 226 3.73 -6.36 -5.78
N GLY A 227 3.64 -6.39 -4.45
CA GLY A 227 3.03 -5.32 -3.67
C GLY A 227 1.80 -5.78 -2.89
N ALA A 228 1.84 -6.98 -2.28
CA ALA A 228 0.90 -7.33 -1.22
C ALA A 228 0.89 -6.23 -0.15
N GLY A 229 -0.27 -5.98 0.44
CA GLY A 229 -0.36 -5.03 1.55
C GLY A 229 0.46 -5.50 2.75
N THR A 230 0.84 -4.56 3.60
CA THR A 230 1.54 -4.81 4.86
C THR A 230 0.54 -5.27 5.92
N PRO A 231 0.83 -6.27 6.76
CA PRO A 231 -0.03 -6.63 7.88
C PRO A 231 -0.24 -5.46 8.84
N ALA A 232 -1.44 -5.33 9.41
CA ALA A 232 -1.70 -4.36 10.47
C ALA A 232 -1.98 -5.07 11.80
N ILE A 233 -1.44 -4.55 12.91
CA ILE A 233 -1.57 -5.16 14.23
C ILE A 233 -2.22 -4.19 15.21
N SER A 234 -3.18 -4.69 16.00
CA SER A 234 -3.78 -3.96 17.12
C SER A 234 -4.01 -4.94 18.30
N GLY A 235 -3.29 -4.72 19.39
CA GLY A 235 -3.27 -5.66 20.51
C GLY A 235 -2.81 -7.05 20.08
N ASN A 236 -3.63 -8.07 20.29
CA ASN A 236 -3.37 -9.44 19.86
C ASN A 236 -4.04 -9.82 18.53
N LEU A 237 -4.51 -8.85 17.75
CA LEU A 237 -5.14 -9.11 16.45
C LEU A 237 -4.25 -8.64 15.30
N VAL A 238 -4.05 -9.51 14.32
CA VAL A 238 -3.35 -9.22 13.05
C VAL A 238 -4.35 -9.24 11.92
N ILE A 239 -4.30 -8.23 11.07
CA ILE A 239 -5.07 -8.15 9.82
C ILE A 239 -4.12 -8.42 8.66
N LEU A 240 -4.34 -9.52 7.97
CA LEU A 240 -3.53 -10.01 6.85
C LEU A 240 -4.19 -9.67 5.51
N PRO A 241 -3.56 -8.83 4.66
CA PRO A 241 -4.08 -8.46 3.35
C PRO A 241 -3.53 -9.39 2.26
N PHE A 242 -4.34 -10.32 1.78
CA PHE A 242 -3.93 -11.25 0.75
C PHE A 242 -4.11 -10.73 -0.69
N THR A 243 -3.30 -11.24 -1.60
CA THR A 243 -3.38 -10.90 -3.04
C THR A 243 -4.63 -11.45 -3.72
N SER A 244 -5.33 -12.38 -3.09
CA SER A 244 -6.63 -12.92 -3.50
C SER A 244 -7.81 -11.94 -3.31
N GLY A 245 -7.58 -10.82 -2.59
CA GLY A 245 -8.64 -9.92 -2.14
C GLY A 245 -9.24 -10.31 -0.80
N GLU A 246 -8.69 -11.31 -0.14
CA GLU A 246 -9.06 -11.72 1.21
C GLU A 246 -8.36 -10.83 2.24
N VAL A 247 -9.11 -10.42 3.23
CA VAL A 247 -8.65 -9.79 4.47
C VAL A 247 -8.93 -10.78 5.58
N LEU A 248 -7.87 -11.35 6.16
CA LEU A 248 -7.95 -12.36 7.20
C LEU A 248 -7.52 -11.76 8.54
N ALA A 249 -8.31 -11.95 9.58
CA ALA A 249 -7.96 -11.58 10.95
C ALA A 249 -7.58 -12.82 11.75
N VAL A 250 -6.41 -12.76 12.39
CA VAL A 250 -5.87 -13.86 13.19
C VAL A 250 -5.32 -13.35 14.52
N SER A 251 -5.22 -14.26 15.51
CA SER A 251 -4.50 -13.98 16.75
C SER A 251 -2.99 -13.85 16.48
N LEU A 252 -2.34 -12.82 17.02
CA LEU A 252 -0.91 -12.60 16.89
C LEU A 252 -0.07 -13.75 17.48
N ASP A 253 -0.49 -14.25 18.63
CA ASP A 253 0.28 -15.28 19.35
C ASP A 253 0.16 -16.67 18.73
N SER A 254 -1.03 -17.03 18.22
CA SER A 254 -1.33 -18.40 17.77
C SER A 254 -1.61 -18.55 16.29
N GLY A 255 -1.84 -17.45 15.56
CA GLY A 255 -2.30 -17.52 14.19
C GLY A 255 -3.76 -17.96 14.02
N LEU A 256 -4.48 -18.28 15.10
CA LEU A 256 -5.86 -18.75 15.01
C LEU A 256 -6.76 -17.70 14.35
N GLN A 257 -7.51 -18.14 13.35
CA GLN A 257 -8.43 -17.29 12.60
C GLN A 257 -9.58 -16.81 13.48
N SER A 258 -9.81 -15.48 13.47
CA SER A 258 -10.98 -14.86 14.08
C SER A 258 -12.09 -14.67 13.07
N TRP A 259 -11.78 -14.12 11.91
CA TRP A 259 -12.71 -13.93 10.79
C TRP A 259 -11.96 -13.76 9.46
N SER A 260 -12.67 -13.95 8.36
CA SER A 260 -12.21 -13.67 7.00
C SER A 260 -13.24 -12.87 6.21
N GLN A 261 -12.80 -11.93 5.39
CA GLN A 261 -13.63 -11.15 4.46
C GLN A 261 -12.96 -11.02 3.10
N VAL A 262 -13.70 -11.32 2.05
CA VAL A 262 -13.25 -11.07 0.66
C VAL A 262 -13.79 -9.72 0.19
N ILE A 263 -12.91 -8.77 -0.15
CA ILE A 263 -13.27 -7.41 -0.57
C ILE A 263 -13.00 -7.17 -2.06
N ASN A 264 -13.37 -8.13 -2.90
CA ASN A 264 -13.12 -8.03 -4.34
C ASN A 264 -13.89 -6.89 -4.99
N GLY A 265 -13.17 -6.09 -5.78
CA GLY A 265 -13.75 -5.18 -6.75
C GLY A 265 -13.92 -5.88 -8.11
N LYS A 266 -14.69 -5.26 -8.99
CA LYS A 266 -14.77 -5.62 -10.39
C LYS A 266 -14.82 -4.33 -11.21
N ARG A 267 -13.64 -3.86 -11.64
CA ARG A 267 -13.57 -2.67 -12.49
C ARG A 267 -13.61 -3.12 -13.95
N VAL A 268 -14.79 -3.00 -14.56
CA VAL A 268 -15.02 -3.37 -15.95
C VAL A 268 -14.21 -2.45 -16.88
N GLY A 269 -13.60 -3.02 -17.93
CA GLY A 269 -12.86 -2.25 -18.95
C GLY A 269 -11.43 -1.83 -18.54
N SER A 270 -10.93 -2.32 -17.41
CA SER A 270 -9.55 -2.07 -16.98
C SER A 270 -8.78 -3.37 -16.79
N ALA A 271 -7.55 -3.45 -17.31
CA ALA A 271 -6.65 -4.58 -17.07
C ALA A 271 -6.39 -4.79 -15.56
N ASN A 272 -6.39 -3.72 -14.77
CA ASN A 272 -6.26 -3.79 -13.31
C ASN A 272 -7.49 -4.42 -12.62
N GLY A 273 -8.63 -4.52 -13.30
CA GLY A 273 -9.84 -5.12 -12.75
C GLY A 273 -9.74 -6.63 -12.50
N TYR A 274 -8.75 -7.28 -13.11
CA TYR A 274 -8.47 -8.72 -12.91
C TYR A 274 -7.56 -8.97 -11.70
N VAL A 275 -6.92 -7.94 -11.18
CA VAL A 275 -6.01 -8.02 -10.04
C VAL A 275 -6.78 -7.73 -8.77
N LYS A 276 -7.02 -8.78 -8.00
CA LYS A 276 -7.86 -8.73 -6.79
C LYS A 276 -7.12 -8.31 -5.52
N ALA A 277 -5.81 -8.11 -5.60
CA ALA A 277 -4.97 -7.88 -4.43
C ALA A 277 -5.48 -6.76 -3.51
N VAL A 278 -5.45 -7.01 -2.20
CA VAL A 278 -5.58 -5.97 -1.19
C VAL A 278 -4.28 -5.15 -1.21
N SER A 279 -4.27 -4.10 -2.00
CA SER A 279 -3.10 -3.23 -2.23
C SER A 279 -3.05 -2.03 -1.31
N GLY A 280 -4.21 -1.62 -0.78
CA GLY A 280 -4.27 -0.63 0.28
C GLY A 280 -4.01 -1.32 1.61
N ASP A 281 -2.82 -1.07 2.20
CA ASP A 281 -2.48 -1.63 3.51
C ASP A 281 -3.64 -1.42 4.49
N PRO A 282 -4.07 -2.45 5.24
CA PRO A 282 -5.14 -2.29 6.21
C PRO A 282 -4.79 -1.21 7.25
N VAL A 283 -5.75 -0.37 7.59
CA VAL A 283 -5.59 0.65 8.63
C VAL A 283 -6.58 0.37 9.76
N ILE A 284 -6.09 0.22 10.98
CA ILE A 284 -6.93 -0.08 12.14
C ILE A 284 -7.10 1.19 12.99
N VAL A 285 -8.36 1.62 13.15
CA VAL A 285 -8.69 2.78 13.99
C VAL A 285 -9.87 2.46 14.90
N GLY A 286 -9.58 2.28 16.19
CA GLY A 286 -10.60 1.90 17.17
C GLY A 286 -11.22 0.52 16.84
N LYS A 287 -12.52 0.50 16.53
CA LYS A 287 -13.26 -0.73 16.24
C LYS A 287 -13.37 -1.02 14.72
N THR A 288 -12.64 -0.32 13.87
CA THR A 288 -12.82 -0.41 12.41
C THR A 288 -11.50 -0.69 11.71
N VAL A 289 -11.52 -1.63 10.78
CA VAL A 289 -10.45 -1.91 9.80
C VAL A 289 -10.88 -1.32 8.46
N TYR A 290 -9.99 -0.52 7.86
CA TYR A 290 -10.17 -0.01 6.49
C TYR A 290 -9.22 -0.74 5.57
N ALA A 291 -9.73 -1.32 4.49
CA ALA A 291 -8.92 -2.05 3.51
C ALA A 291 -9.42 -1.78 2.09
N GLY A 292 -8.49 -1.66 1.16
CA GLY A 292 -8.80 -1.36 -0.24
C GLY A 292 -8.07 -2.28 -1.22
N THR A 293 -8.63 -2.43 -2.42
CA THR A 293 -8.05 -3.21 -3.51
C THR A 293 -7.75 -2.32 -4.70
N ASN A 294 -6.82 -2.71 -5.55
CA ASN A 294 -6.61 -2.05 -6.85
C ASN A 294 -7.64 -2.46 -7.91
N SER A 295 -8.55 -3.37 -7.60
CA SER A 295 -9.68 -3.73 -8.46
C SER A 295 -10.94 -2.88 -8.23
N GLY A 296 -10.86 -1.80 -7.45
CA GLY A 296 -11.96 -0.85 -7.25
C GLY A 296 -12.91 -1.21 -6.11
N ARG A 297 -12.38 -1.62 -4.95
CA ARG A 297 -13.16 -1.82 -3.75
C ARG A 297 -12.44 -1.24 -2.53
N LEU A 298 -13.16 -0.46 -1.74
CA LEU A 298 -12.75 0.03 -0.42
C LEU A 298 -13.83 -0.36 0.59
N ALA A 299 -13.44 -0.91 1.72
CA ALA A 299 -14.36 -1.35 2.77
C ALA A 299 -13.93 -0.84 4.14
N ALA A 300 -14.92 -0.54 4.98
CA ALA A 300 -14.79 -0.45 6.43
C ALA A 300 -15.40 -1.72 7.03
N ILE A 301 -14.65 -2.37 7.91
CA ILE A 301 -14.96 -3.68 8.47
C ILE A 301 -14.92 -3.56 9.99
N ASP A 302 -15.91 -4.09 10.69
CA ASP A 302 -15.88 -4.19 12.16
C ASP A 302 -14.76 -5.15 12.59
N ILE A 303 -13.87 -4.69 13.45
CA ILE A 303 -12.65 -5.42 13.83
C ILE A 303 -12.93 -6.73 14.57
N LYS A 304 -14.03 -6.83 15.31
CA LYS A 304 -14.38 -8.01 16.10
C LYS A 304 -15.10 -9.07 15.28
N SER A 305 -16.08 -8.65 14.49
CA SER A 305 -16.96 -9.58 13.77
C SER A 305 -16.54 -9.85 12.34
N GLY A 306 -15.68 -9.00 11.74
CA GLY A 306 -15.37 -9.03 10.32
C GLY A 306 -16.54 -8.57 9.43
N MET A 307 -17.65 -8.10 10.00
CA MET A 307 -18.79 -7.61 9.22
C MET A 307 -18.47 -6.28 8.55
N ARG A 308 -18.93 -6.13 7.31
CA ARG A 308 -18.76 -4.85 6.59
C ARG A 308 -19.68 -3.79 7.17
N VAL A 309 -19.08 -2.70 7.65
CA VAL A 309 -19.81 -1.50 8.07
C VAL A 309 -20.31 -0.75 6.83
N TRP A 310 -19.44 -0.59 5.84
CA TRP A 310 -19.77 -0.06 4.52
C TRP A 310 -18.73 -0.52 3.46
N THR A 311 -19.10 -0.38 2.20
CA THR A 311 -18.22 -0.65 1.06
C THR A 311 -18.47 0.35 -0.06
N LYS A 312 -17.40 0.71 -0.81
CA LYS A 312 -17.46 1.63 -1.96
C LYS A 312 -16.81 1.01 -3.20
N LYS A 313 -17.30 1.41 -4.38
CA LYS A 313 -16.73 1.03 -5.69
C LYS A 313 -15.48 1.86 -6.02
N GLU A 314 -14.63 2.08 -5.02
CA GLU A 314 -13.36 2.78 -5.12
C GLU A 314 -12.24 1.84 -4.67
N GLY A 315 -11.10 1.88 -5.34
CA GLY A 315 -9.92 1.16 -4.87
C GLY A 315 -9.04 2.03 -4.00
N ALA A 316 -8.00 1.43 -3.41
CA ALA A 316 -6.92 2.15 -2.73
C ALA A 316 -5.57 1.59 -3.17
N ILE A 317 -4.59 2.47 -3.44
CA ILE A 317 -3.25 2.05 -3.89
C ILE A 317 -2.32 1.81 -2.69
N GLY A 318 -2.63 2.40 -1.55
CA GLY A 318 -1.90 2.27 -0.29
C GLY A 318 -2.82 2.56 0.89
N PRO A 319 -2.28 2.74 2.10
CA PRO A 319 -3.09 2.97 3.29
C PRO A 319 -3.93 4.24 3.17
N VAL A 320 -5.14 4.19 3.70
CA VAL A 320 -5.98 5.38 3.84
C VAL A 320 -5.51 6.20 5.03
N TRP A 321 -5.77 7.51 5.01
CA TRP A 321 -5.55 8.36 6.17
C TRP A 321 -6.86 8.68 6.86
N ILE A 322 -6.93 8.44 8.17
CA ILE A 322 -8.11 8.68 8.98
C ILE A 322 -7.85 9.84 9.95
N SER A 323 -8.75 10.80 9.99
CA SER A 323 -8.74 11.86 11.01
C SER A 323 -10.17 12.20 11.38
N ASN A 324 -10.54 11.87 12.61
CA ASN A 324 -11.87 12.06 13.18
C ASN A 324 -13.00 11.59 12.23
N ASN A 325 -13.78 12.50 11.59
CA ASN A 325 -14.89 12.16 10.70
C ASN A 325 -14.49 12.02 9.22
N ALA A 326 -13.22 12.20 8.88
CA ALA A 326 -12.73 12.15 7.51
C ALA A 326 -11.89 10.89 7.24
N LEU A 327 -12.02 10.37 6.01
CA LEU A 327 -11.15 9.39 5.41
C LEU A 327 -10.59 9.98 4.12
N PHE A 328 -9.26 10.05 4.00
CA PHE A 328 -8.58 10.46 2.79
C PHE A 328 -7.97 9.23 2.10
N VAL A 329 -8.19 9.10 0.80
CA VAL A 329 -7.74 7.96 0.02
C VAL A 329 -7.18 8.39 -1.33
N LEU A 330 -6.06 7.78 -1.71
CA LEU A 330 -5.59 7.78 -3.08
C LEU A 330 -6.13 6.53 -3.79
N THR A 331 -7.00 6.76 -4.76
CA THR A 331 -7.68 5.66 -5.44
C THR A 331 -6.82 4.99 -6.51
N ASP A 332 -7.21 3.77 -6.92
CA ASP A 332 -6.63 3.03 -8.04
C ASP A 332 -6.71 3.80 -9.37
N GLN A 333 -7.56 4.81 -9.47
CA GLN A 333 -7.69 5.72 -10.62
C GLN A 333 -6.85 7.00 -10.51
N GLN A 334 -5.92 7.07 -9.55
CA GLN A 334 -5.10 8.27 -9.29
C GLN A 334 -5.93 9.51 -8.92
N LYS A 335 -7.01 9.30 -8.17
CA LYS A 335 -7.83 10.38 -7.62
C LYS A 335 -7.59 10.46 -6.12
N LEU A 336 -7.33 11.66 -5.63
CA LEU A 336 -7.35 11.96 -4.20
C LEU A 336 -8.77 12.29 -3.80
N LYS A 337 -9.30 11.57 -2.81
CA LYS A 337 -10.67 11.77 -2.33
C LYS A 337 -10.72 11.96 -0.82
N ARG A 338 -11.66 12.78 -0.39
CA ARG A 338 -12.16 12.77 0.98
C ARG A 338 -13.50 12.06 0.99
N LEU A 339 -13.62 11.08 1.87
CA LEU A 339 -14.86 10.38 2.16
C LEU A 339 -15.31 10.67 3.59
N ASP A 340 -16.60 10.63 3.84
CA ASP A 340 -17.15 10.59 5.18
C ASP A 340 -16.80 9.23 5.82
N ARG A 341 -16.13 9.26 6.96
CA ARG A 341 -15.64 8.04 7.63
C ARG A 341 -16.78 7.10 8.03
N LYS A 342 -17.96 7.62 8.40
CA LYS A 342 -19.08 6.86 8.94
C LYS A 342 -19.73 5.95 7.89
N ASN A 343 -19.82 6.42 6.64
CA ASN A 343 -20.59 5.76 5.58
C ASN A 343 -19.88 5.65 4.24
N GLY A 344 -18.66 6.19 4.14
CA GLY A 344 -17.86 6.21 2.92
C GLY A 344 -18.41 7.12 1.82
N ALA A 345 -19.36 8.01 2.10
CA ALA A 345 -19.88 8.95 1.10
C ALA A 345 -18.78 9.94 0.66
N GLU A 346 -18.72 10.21 -0.65
CA GLU A 346 -17.74 11.14 -1.21
C GLU A 346 -18.08 12.58 -0.83
N VAL A 347 -17.08 13.33 -0.36
CA VAL A 347 -17.20 14.75 -0.04
C VAL A 347 -16.56 15.60 -1.12
N TRP A 348 -15.35 15.28 -1.54
CA TRP A 348 -14.65 15.91 -2.64
C TRP A 348 -13.67 14.94 -3.33
N THR A 349 -13.35 15.27 -4.57
CA THR A 349 -12.39 14.53 -5.42
C THR A 349 -11.46 15.51 -6.10
N TYR A 350 -10.18 15.15 -6.20
CA TYR A 350 -9.16 15.83 -6.99
C TYR A 350 -8.46 14.84 -7.92
N ASP A 351 -8.41 15.17 -9.21
CA ASP A 351 -7.73 14.35 -10.22
C ASP A 351 -6.23 14.64 -10.25
N LEU A 352 -5.41 13.65 -9.91
CA LEU A 352 -3.96 13.76 -9.98
C LEU A 352 -3.45 13.50 -11.41
N PRO A 353 -2.34 14.10 -11.83
CA PRO A 353 -1.79 13.88 -13.16
C PRO A 353 -1.34 12.42 -13.32
N ILE A 354 -1.81 11.74 -14.37
CA ILE A 354 -1.53 10.33 -14.62
C ILE A 354 -0.31 10.16 -15.54
N TYR A 355 -0.17 11.00 -16.54
CA TYR A 355 0.83 10.83 -17.60
C TYR A 355 1.71 12.07 -17.78
N LYS A 356 3.01 11.83 -18.07
CA LYS A 356 3.93 12.89 -18.50
C LYS A 356 3.49 13.48 -19.86
N ASN A 357 3.01 12.60 -20.75
CA ASN A 357 2.42 13.01 -22.03
C ASN A 357 0.96 12.54 -22.10
N PRO A 358 -0.01 13.36 -21.69
CA PRO A 358 -1.43 12.99 -21.67
C PRO A 358 -1.97 12.62 -23.06
N LYS A 359 -1.54 13.31 -24.12
CA LYS A 359 -2.01 13.06 -25.51
C LYS A 359 -1.64 11.67 -26.01
N ARG A 360 -0.51 11.11 -25.57
CA ARG A 360 -0.03 9.77 -25.95
C ARG A 360 -0.24 8.72 -24.84
N SER A 361 -0.78 9.11 -23.70
CA SER A 361 -0.93 8.26 -22.51
C SER A 361 0.37 7.52 -22.11
N THR A 362 1.52 8.23 -22.21
CA THR A 362 2.86 7.68 -21.93
C THR A 362 3.54 8.37 -20.77
N GLY A 363 4.47 7.65 -20.11
CA GLY A 363 5.20 8.17 -18.96
C GLY A 363 4.30 8.26 -17.72
N LYS A 364 3.70 7.15 -17.31
CA LYS A 364 2.78 7.10 -16.17
C LYS A 364 3.48 7.52 -14.87
N PHE A 365 2.86 8.45 -14.16
CA PHE A 365 3.27 8.85 -12.82
C PHE A 365 2.65 7.93 -11.77
N GLY A 366 3.36 7.74 -10.67
CA GLY A 366 2.85 7.15 -9.45
C GLY A 366 2.74 8.22 -8.37
N HIS A 367 1.74 8.07 -7.51
CA HIS A 367 1.56 8.89 -6.32
C HIS A 367 1.48 8.00 -5.11
N PHE A 368 1.93 8.51 -3.97
CA PHE A 368 1.88 7.83 -2.69
C PHE A 368 0.67 8.29 -1.87
N SER A 369 0.24 7.46 -0.94
CA SER A 369 -0.93 7.73 -0.10
C SER A 369 -0.85 9.09 0.61
N PRO A 370 -2.01 9.74 0.82
CA PRO A 370 -2.04 11.03 1.49
C PRO A 370 -1.60 10.93 2.94
N VAL A 371 -0.91 11.96 3.43
CA VAL A 371 -0.54 12.13 4.84
C VAL A 371 -1.08 13.47 5.31
N LEU A 372 -1.90 13.45 6.37
CA LEU A 372 -2.38 14.67 7.02
C LEU A 372 -1.39 15.07 8.12
N ALA A 373 -0.86 16.27 8.05
CA ALA A 373 0.02 16.85 9.07
C ALA A 373 -0.15 18.36 9.14
N GLY A 374 -0.10 18.95 10.33
CA GLY A 374 -0.19 20.40 10.51
C GLY A 374 -1.40 21.04 9.81
N ASN A 375 -2.56 20.38 9.84
CA ASN A 375 -3.82 20.80 9.18
C ASN A 375 -3.75 20.89 7.64
N LYS A 376 -2.77 20.24 7.00
CA LYS A 376 -2.66 20.15 5.54
C LYS A 376 -2.53 18.68 5.10
N LEU A 377 -2.98 18.39 3.89
CA LEU A 377 -2.89 17.05 3.30
C LEU A 377 -1.79 17.04 2.25
N TYR A 378 -0.85 16.11 2.37
CA TYR A 378 0.33 16.01 1.51
C TYR A 378 0.27 14.74 0.66
N VAL A 379 0.57 14.86 -0.64
CA VAL A 379 0.67 13.74 -1.58
C VAL A 379 1.96 13.86 -2.37
N ALA A 380 2.86 12.90 -2.19
CA ALA A 380 4.11 12.85 -2.93
C ALA A 380 3.96 12.10 -4.25
N GLY A 381 4.63 12.57 -5.30
CA GLY A 381 4.56 11.98 -6.63
C GLY A 381 5.92 11.70 -7.25
N THR A 382 5.97 10.70 -8.15
CA THR A 382 7.15 10.42 -8.97
C THR A 382 7.41 11.52 -10.01
N ASP A 383 6.46 12.43 -10.21
CA ASP A 383 6.53 13.62 -11.04
C ASP A 383 7.33 14.79 -10.43
N LYS A 384 8.15 14.48 -9.41
CA LYS A 384 9.06 15.40 -8.71
C LYS A 384 8.36 16.51 -7.93
N LYS A 385 7.18 16.23 -7.40
CA LYS A 385 6.39 17.19 -6.62
C LYS A 385 5.79 16.52 -5.38
N ILE A 386 5.69 17.30 -4.30
CA ILE A 386 4.80 17.03 -3.18
C ILE A 386 3.68 18.06 -3.29
N ARG A 387 2.45 17.59 -3.39
CA ARG A 387 1.23 18.42 -3.45
C ARG A 387 0.69 18.64 -2.06
N VAL A 388 0.33 19.88 -1.78
CA VAL A 388 -0.25 20.31 -0.51
C VAL A 388 -1.69 20.73 -0.76
N PHE A 389 -2.63 20.09 -0.06
CA PHE A 389 -4.06 20.36 -0.23
C PHE A 389 -4.70 20.85 1.06
N ASP A 390 -5.76 21.63 0.91
CA ASP A 390 -6.72 21.88 1.99
C ASP A 390 -7.54 20.61 2.24
N PRO A 391 -7.51 20.03 3.46
CA PRO A 391 -8.26 18.79 3.72
C PRO A 391 -9.78 18.98 3.74
N LYS A 392 -10.29 20.21 3.90
CA LYS A 392 -11.71 20.52 3.93
C LYS A 392 -12.29 20.59 2.51
N THR A 393 -11.61 21.31 1.61
CA THR A 393 -12.09 21.61 0.26
C THR A 393 -11.51 20.72 -0.84
N GLY A 394 -10.33 20.13 -0.61
CA GLY A 394 -9.56 19.42 -1.64
C GLY A 394 -8.81 20.36 -2.60
N GLU A 395 -8.77 21.64 -2.31
CA GLU A 395 -8.05 22.63 -3.11
C GLU A 395 -6.53 22.41 -3.01
N LEU A 396 -5.85 22.52 -4.15
CA LEU A 396 -4.40 22.49 -4.21
C LEU A 396 -3.82 23.83 -3.74
N LEU A 397 -3.22 23.83 -2.57
CA LEU A 397 -2.66 25.04 -1.95
C LEU A 397 -1.23 25.33 -2.43
N ASN A 398 -0.41 24.29 -2.61
CA ASN A 398 1.00 24.48 -2.97
C ASN A 398 1.60 23.24 -3.64
N LEU A 399 2.76 23.46 -4.29
CA LEU A 399 3.61 22.44 -4.90
C LEU A 399 5.02 22.61 -4.37
N ILE A 400 5.50 21.61 -3.61
CA ILE A 400 6.87 21.57 -3.11
C ILE A 400 7.72 20.76 -4.10
N PRO A 401 8.82 21.32 -4.64
CA PRO A 401 9.72 20.59 -5.50
C PRO A 401 10.37 19.40 -4.77
N LEU A 402 10.46 18.24 -5.45
CA LEU A 402 11.08 17.03 -4.93
C LEU A 402 12.09 16.48 -5.93
N ARG A 403 13.37 16.75 -5.72
CA ARG A 403 14.45 16.31 -6.61
C ARG A 403 14.50 14.77 -6.67
N GLY A 404 14.50 14.23 -7.88
CA GLY A 404 14.52 12.77 -8.11
C GLY A 404 13.14 12.09 -8.06
N GLY A 405 12.07 12.82 -7.69
CA GLY A 405 10.72 12.27 -7.52
C GLY A 405 10.59 11.34 -6.32
N ALA A 406 9.38 11.13 -5.85
CA ALA A 406 9.11 10.26 -4.71
C ALA A 406 9.42 8.78 -5.00
N ALA A 407 9.99 8.08 -4.03
CA ALA A 407 10.20 6.63 -4.06
C ALA A 407 9.65 5.94 -2.80
N SER A 408 9.11 6.70 -1.86
CA SER A 408 8.48 6.23 -0.63
C SER A 408 7.28 7.09 -0.26
N GLN A 409 6.51 6.65 0.71
CA GLN A 409 5.58 7.51 1.42
C GLN A 409 6.32 8.58 2.22
N LEU A 410 5.58 9.62 2.61
CA LEU A 410 6.05 10.62 3.56
C LEU A 410 6.01 10.05 4.97
N ALA A 411 7.04 10.32 5.75
CA ALA A 411 7.09 10.04 7.18
C ALA A 411 7.20 11.35 7.96
N ILE A 412 6.39 11.51 9.01
CA ILE A 412 6.35 12.75 9.80
C ILE A 412 6.76 12.44 11.25
N ALA A 413 7.84 13.02 11.69
CA ALA A 413 8.29 12.90 13.08
C ALA A 413 9.05 14.16 13.52
N ASN A 414 8.88 14.55 14.78
CA ASN A 414 9.54 15.72 15.37
C ASN A 414 9.35 17.00 14.54
N GLU A 415 8.10 17.23 14.06
CA GLU A 415 7.71 18.37 13.22
C GLU A 415 8.51 18.49 11.91
N ARG A 416 9.06 17.36 11.42
CA ARG A 416 9.78 17.23 10.16
C ARG A 416 9.14 16.18 9.27
N MET A 417 9.24 16.43 7.99
CA MET A 417 8.81 15.51 6.95
C MET A 417 10.03 14.86 6.29
N TYR A 418 10.01 13.54 6.15
CA TYR A 418 11.07 12.74 5.54
C TYR A 418 10.52 11.95 4.36
N ILE A 419 11.31 11.83 3.30
CA ILE A 419 10.95 11.04 2.11
C ILE A 419 12.21 10.49 1.43
N LEU A 420 12.07 9.31 0.82
CA LEU A 420 13.08 8.78 -0.09
C LEU A 420 12.78 9.22 -1.53
N SER A 421 13.80 9.70 -2.22
CA SER A 421 13.72 10.02 -3.65
C SER A 421 14.19 8.85 -4.53
N GLY A 422 13.70 8.79 -5.76
CA GLY A 422 14.15 7.80 -6.74
C GLY A 422 15.63 7.85 -7.07
N ALA A 423 16.30 8.95 -6.72
CA ALA A 423 17.75 9.11 -6.86
C ALA A 423 18.56 8.45 -5.71
N GLY A 424 17.92 7.76 -4.77
CA GLY A 424 18.58 7.14 -3.62
C GLY A 424 19.01 8.15 -2.55
N LYS A 425 18.18 9.14 -2.30
CA LYS A 425 18.41 10.14 -1.26
C LYS A 425 17.29 10.14 -0.25
N LEU A 426 17.65 10.26 1.02
CA LEU A 426 16.75 10.68 2.09
C LEU A 426 16.73 12.21 2.11
N ILE A 427 15.55 12.78 2.08
CA ILE A 427 15.34 14.24 2.09
C ILE A 427 14.49 14.59 3.29
N ALA A 428 14.93 15.60 4.04
CA ALA A 428 14.21 16.16 5.19
C ALA A 428 13.71 17.57 4.88
N PHE A 429 12.49 17.83 5.30
CA PHE A 429 11.82 19.13 5.21
C PHE A 429 11.36 19.59 6.61
N GLN A 430 11.39 20.89 6.83
CA GLN A 430 10.87 21.53 8.05
C GLN A 430 10.26 22.89 7.75
#